data_cd89f3427fcdcf1dfd57aaffd7678745
#
_entry.id   cd89f3427fcdcf1dfd57aaffd7678745
#
_cell.length_a   1.000
_cell.length_b   1.000
_cell.length_c   1.000
_cell.angle_alpha   90.00
_cell.angle_beta   90.00
_cell.angle_gamma   90.00
#
_symmetry.space_group_name_H-M   'P 1'
#
loop_
_entity.id
_entity.type
_entity.pdbx_description
1 polymer ?
#
loop_
_entity_poly.entity_id
_entity_poly.type
_entity_poly.pdbx_seq_one_letter_code
_entity_poly.pdbx_strand_id
1 'polypeptide(L)'
;MRMQKQDYNKENIRTFVNEQISGKIKTLEFYLNFTLDATREIKKTSKYDSIREEMQEEIYHLDKQMHSLKSMQKQMQRVLNSTSTNVQLGSLVITNKARFYISVSLGEFFFENTRFYAISTESPMYKIMA
;
A
#
# COMPACT_ATOMS: atom_id res chain seq x y z
N MET A 1 -4.62 36.19 -10.41
CA MET A 1 -5.20 34.95 -10.88
C MET A 1 -5.73 34.13 -9.70
N ARG A 2 -6.93 33.72 -9.79
CA ARG A 2 -7.54 32.95 -8.74
C ARG A 2 -7.09 31.48 -8.86
N MET A 3 -6.45 30.98 -7.82
CA MET A 3 -6.16 29.55 -7.76
C MET A 3 -7.47 28.76 -7.61
N GLN A 4 -7.74 27.90 -8.57
CA GLN A 4 -8.84 26.99 -8.42
C GLN A 4 -8.50 25.99 -7.32
N LYS A 5 -9.34 25.99 -6.30
CA LYS A 5 -9.28 25.00 -5.27
C LYS A 5 -9.79 23.70 -5.88
N GLN A 6 -8.89 22.75 -6.05
CA GLN A 6 -9.29 21.44 -6.52
C GLN A 6 -9.90 20.68 -5.34
N ASP A 7 -11.20 20.45 -5.44
CA ASP A 7 -11.90 19.67 -4.43
C ASP A 7 -11.79 18.21 -4.80
N TYR A 8 -10.95 17.48 -4.08
CA TYR A 8 -10.81 16.04 -4.26
C TYR A 8 -11.92 15.32 -3.49
N ASN A 9 -12.55 14.35 -4.15
CA ASN A 9 -13.54 13.52 -3.50
C ASN A 9 -12.82 12.44 -2.68
N LYS A 10 -12.88 12.56 -1.37
CA LYS A 10 -12.23 11.63 -0.45
C LYS A 10 -12.72 10.19 -0.61
N GLU A 11 -14.00 10.02 -0.91
CA GLU A 11 -14.56 8.68 -1.12
C GLU A 11 -13.92 8.01 -2.34
N ASN A 12 -13.71 8.79 -3.41
CA ASN A 12 -13.04 8.28 -4.61
C ASN A 12 -11.58 7.94 -4.32
N ILE A 13 -10.89 8.76 -3.52
CA ILE A 13 -9.52 8.47 -3.10
C ILE A 13 -9.46 7.20 -2.27
N ARG A 14 -10.37 7.04 -1.33
CA ARG A 14 -10.46 5.86 -0.49
C ARG A 14 -10.67 4.59 -1.31
N THR A 15 -11.60 4.65 -2.25
CA THR A 15 -11.87 3.55 -3.18
C THR A 15 -10.63 3.24 -4.01
N PHE A 16 -9.96 4.26 -4.52
CA PHE A 16 -8.76 4.10 -5.33
C PHE A 16 -7.64 3.41 -4.52
N VAL A 17 -7.39 3.87 -3.29
CA VAL A 17 -6.38 3.27 -2.42
C VAL A 17 -6.72 1.80 -2.13
N ASN A 18 -7.98 1.50 -1.84
CA ASN A 18 -8.43 0.13 -1.65
C ASN A 18 -8.17 -0.74 -2.88
N GLU A 19 -8.45 -0.21 -4.06
CA GLU A 19 -8.21 -0.92 -5.32
C GLU A 19 -6.72 -1.15 -5.56
N GLN A 20 -5.88 -0.18 -5.23
CA GLN A 20 -4.42 -0.31 -5.34
C GLN A 20 -3.91 -1.43 -4.44
N ILE A 21 -4.39 -1.49 -3.21
CA ILE A 21 -4.02 -2.54 -2.25
C ILE A 21 -4.48 -3.90 -2.77
N SER A 22 -5.73 -4.01 -3.20
CA SER A 22 -6.28 -5.26 -3.75
C SER A 22 -5.51 -5.74 -4.97
N GLY A 23 -5.15 -4.82 -5.86
CA GLY A 23 -4.36 -5.15 -7.05
C GLY A 23 -2.97 -5.66 -6.70
N LYS A 24 -2.32 -5.05 -5.73
CA LYS A 24 -1.01 -5.50 -5.26
C LYS A 24 -1.09 -6.89 -4.62
N ILE A 25 -2.14 -7.15 -3.85
CA ILE A 25 -2.37 -8.46 -3.25
C ILE A 25 -2.51 -9.52 -4.34
N LYS A 26 -3.32 -9.26 -5.36
CA LYS A 26 -3.52 -10.21 -6.46
C LYS A 26 -2.23 -10.51 -7.20
N THR A 27 -1.42 -9.48 -7.45
CA THR A 27 -0.12 -9.64 -8.11
C THR A 27 0.82 -10.50 -7.26
N LEU A 28 0.88 -10.26 -5.96
CA LEU A 28 1.71 -11.06 -5.06
C LEU A 28 1.21 -12.50 -4.94
N GLU A 29 -0.11 -12.71 -4.90
CA GLU A 29 -0.67 -14.06 -4.90
C GLU A 29 -0.25 -14.85 -6.13
N PHE A 30 -0.29 -14.20 -7.29
CA PHE A 30 0.16 -14.83 -8.53
C PHE A 30 1.63 -15.23 -8.44
N TYR A 31 2.51 -14.32 -8.02
CA TYR A 31 3.94 -14.62 -7.90
C TYR A 31 4.23 -15.67 -6.84
N LEU A 32 3.52 -15.62 -5.72
CA LEU A 32 3.69 -16.58 -4.64
C LEU A 32 3.32 -17.99 -5.13
N ASN A 33 2.17 -18.14 -5.77
CA ASN A 33 1.72 -19.42 -6.32
C ASN A 33 2.66 -19.94 -7.40
N PHE A 34 3.12 -19.05 -8.29
CA PHE A 34 4.09 -19.40 -9.31
C PHE A 34 5.39 -19.94 -8.70
N THR A 35 5.91 -19.24 -7.69
CA THR A 35 7.15 -19.62 -7.02
C THR A 35 7.00 -20.94 -6.25
N LEU A 36 5.85 -21.13 -5.58
CA LEU A 36 5.55 -22.39 -4.89
C LEU A 36 5.51 -23.57 -5.85
N ASP A 37 4.85 -23.39 -6.99
CA ASP A 37 4.77 -24.45 -8.00
C ASP A 37 6.13 -24.77 -8.58
N ALA A 38 6.93 -23.73 -8.89
CA ALA A 38 8.28 -23.91 -9.40
C ALA A 38 9.16 -24.66 -8.39
N THR A 39 9.01 -24.35 -7.10
CA THR A 39 9.78 -25.00 -6.04
C THR A 39 9.47 -26.50 -5.93
N ARG A 40 8.21 -26.88 -6.16
CA ARG A 40 7.79 -28.27 -6.11
C ARG A 40 8.39 -29.12 -7.24
N GLU A 41 8.67 -28.48 -8.37
CA GLU A 41 9.22 -29.17 -9.54
C GLU A 41 10.74 -29.38 -9.46
N ILE A 42 11.44 -28.70 -8.57
CA ILE A 42 12.88 -28.83 -8.43
C ILE A 42 13.24 -30.13 -7.72
N LYS A 43 14.13 -30.90 -8.33
CA LYS A 43 14.60 -32.16 -7.75
C LYS A 43 15.33 -31.94 -6.44
N LYS A 44 15.03 -32.77 -5.44
CA LYS A 44 15.64 -32.71 -4.11
C LYS A 44 17.00 -33.38 -4.12
N THR A 45 17.94 -32.82 -4.84
CA THR A 45 19.33 -33.28 -4.85
C THR A 45 20.23 -32.11 -4.42
N SER A 46 21.41 -32.43 -3.91
CA SER A 46 22.36 -31.41 -3.45
C SER A 46 22.76 -30.41 -4.53
N LYS A 47 22.68 -30.82 -5.79
CA LYS A 47 22.95 -29.97 -6.94
C LYS A 47 22.03 -28.72 -6.99
N TYR A 48 20.82 -28.82 -6.44
CA TYR A 48 19.79 -27.77 -6.50
C TYR A 48 19.54 -27.10 -5.15
N ASP A 49 20.36 -27.39 -4.14
CA ASP A 49 20.16 -26.85 -2.79
C ASP A 49 20.16 -25.32 -2.74
N SER A 50 21.11 -24.69 -3.42
CA SER A 50 21.19 -23.22 -3.48
C SER A 50 19.95 -22.61 -4.12
N ILE A 51 19.45 -23.21 -5.20
CA ILE A 51 18.27 -22.73 -5.89
C ILE A 51 17.03 -22.86 -4.99
N ARG A 52 16.90 -23.98 -4.29
CA ARG A 52 15.78 -24.17 -3.35
C ARG A 52 15.84 -23.17 -2.20
N GLU A 53 17.01 -22.89 -1.68
CA GLU A 53 17.20 -21.92 -0.61
C GLU A 53 16.80 -20.51 -1.07
N GLU A 54 17.23 -20.10 -2.26
CA GLU A 54 16.86 -18.81 -2.83
C GLU A 54 15.35 -18.70 -3.04
N MET A 55 14.72 -19.76 -3.52
CA MET A 55 13.27 -19.78 -3.72
C MET A 55 12.50 -19.70 -2.42
N GLN A 56 12.97 -20.40 -1.38
CA GLN A 56 12.35 -20.34 -0.06
C GLN A 56 12.48 -18.93 0.54
N GLU A 57 13.61 -18.29 0.32
CA GLU A 57 13.81 -16.91 0.76
C GLU A 57 12.86 -15.97 0.03
N GLU A 58 12.70 -16.13 -1.27
CA GLU A 58 11.75 -15.35 -2.06
C GLU A 58 10.32 -15.56 -1.59
N ILE A 59 9.93 -16.80 -1.32
CA ILE A 59 8.60 -17.13 -0.77
C ILE A 59 8.38 -16.40 0.56
N TYR A 60 9.39 -16.40 1.41
CA TYR A 60 9.33 -15.72 2.70
C TYR A 60 9.09 -14.21 2.52
N HIS A 61 9.82 -13.58 1.60
CA HIS A 61 9.67 -12.15 1.33
C HIS A 61 8.30 -11.80 0.74
N LEU A 62 7.82 -12.61 -0.20
CA LEU A 62 6.49 -12.44 -0.79
C LEU A 62 5.39 -12.58 0.25
N ASP A 63 5.53 -13.55 1.13
CA ASP A 63 4.57 -13.79 2.20
C ASP A 63 4.54 -12.63 3.19
N LYS A 64 5.69 -12.08 3.53
CA LYS A 64 5.79 -10.89 4.37
C LYS A 64 5.10 -9.69 3.75
N GLN A 65 5.34 -9.44 2.46
CA GLN A 65 4.69 -8.34 1.74
C GLN A 65 3.18 -8.55 1.69
N MET A 66 2.74 -9.79 1.50
CA MET A 66 1.33 -10.15 1.49
C MET A 66 0.66 -9.82 2.82
N HIS A 67 1.31 -10.18 3.93
CA HIS A 67 0.82 -9.88 5.27
C HIS A 67 0.69 -8.37 5.48
N SER A 68 1.68 -7.61 5.05
CA SER A 68 1.66 -6.15 5.15
C SER A 68 0.49 -5.55 4.39
N LEU A 69 0.27 -5.99 3.15
CA LEU A 69 -0.83 -5.48 2.32
C LEU A 69 -2.20 -5.88 2.86
N LYS A 70 -2.34 -7.10 3.36
CA LYS A 70 -3.60 -7.54 3.99
C LYS A 70 -3.89 -6.76 5.26
N SER A 71 -2.86 -6.42 6.02
CA SER A 71 -3.00 -5.55 7.20
C SER A 71 -3.48 -4.16 6.79
N MET A 72 -2.91 -3.59 5.71
CA MET A 72 -3.37 -2.30 5.18
C MET A 72 -4.83 -2.35 4.73
N GLN A 73 -5.21 -3.44 4.05
CA GLN A 73 -6.59 -3.64 3.61
C GLN A 73 -7.56 -3.62 4.79
N LYS A 74 -7.17 -4.26 5.88
CA LYS A 74 -7.95 -4.30 7.11
C LYS A 74 -8.02 -2.92 7.77
N GLN A 75 -6.89 -2.21 7.81
CA GLN A 75 -6.81 -0.87 8.39
C GLN A 75 -7.65 0.13 7.61
N MET A 76 -7.74 -0.01 6.29
CA MET A 76 -8.55 0.86 5.47
C MET A 76 -10.04 0.83 5.82
N GLN A 77 -10.51 -0.25 6.41
CA GLN A 77 -11.90 -0.33 6.88
C GLN A 77 -12.20 0.66 8.00
N ARG A 78 -11.17 1.12 8.71
CA ARG A 78 -11.29 2.09 9.80
C ARG A 78 -11.16 3.52 9.32
N VAL A 79 -10.77 3.72 8.05
CA VAL A 79 -10.61 5.05 7.49
C VAL A 79 -11.98 5.58 7.11
N LEU A 80 -12.42 6.59 7.81
CA LEU A 80 -13.72 7.22 7.58
C LEU A 80 -13.52 8.59 6.96
N ASN A 81 -14.40 8.94 6.04
CA ASN A 81 -14.38 10.25 5.39
C ASN A 81 -15.11 11.25 6.29
N SER A 82 -14.36 11.90 7.16
CA SER A 82 -14.91 12.95 8.00
C SER A 82 -14.31 14.28 7.62
N THR A 83 -15.13 15.34 7.72
CA THR A 83 -14.63 16.69 7.61
C THR A 83 -14.12 17.12 8.98
N SER A 84 -12.85 17.49 9.05
CA SER A 84 -12.25 17.96 10.28
C SER A 84 -11.22 19.02 9.97
N THR A 85 -11.10 19.99 10.85
CA THR A 85 -10.04 20.99 10.77
C THR A 85 -8.71 20.46 11.32
N ASN A 86 -8.76 19.36 12.06
CA ASN A 86 -7.58 18.72 12.62
C ASN A 86 -7.11 17.59 11.70
N VAL A 87 -5.79 17.42 11.64
CA VAL A 87 -5.18 16.31 10.89
C VAL A 87 -5.39 15.03 11.70
N GLN A 88 -6.13 14.12 11.11
CA GLN A 88 -6.47 12.83 11.74
C GLN A 88 -6.65 11.75 10.70
N LEU A 89 -6.89 10.52 11.14
CA LEU A 89 -7.16 9.39 10.23
C LEU A 89 -8.33 9.75 9.30
N GLY A 90 -8.12 9.57 8.01
CA GLY A 90 -9.10 9.93 6.98
C GLY A 90 -8.93 11.34 6.41
N SER A 91 -8.03 12.14 6.98
CA SER A 91 -7.77 13.50 6.50
C SER A 91 -7.00 13.49 5.19
N LEU A 92 -7.33 14.44 4.33
CA LEU A 92 -6.54 14.77 3.15
C LEU A 92 -5.85 16.09 3.42
N VAL A 93 -4.53 16.06 3.56
CA VAL A 93 -3.72 17.25 3.85
C VAL A 93 -3.03 17.71 2.58
N ILE A 94 -3.36 18.91 2.16
CA ILE A 94 -2.80 19.50 0.94
C ILE A 94 -1.85 20.63 1.36
N THR A 95 -0.59 20.49 0.98
CA THR A 95 0.42 21.52 1.18
C THR A 95 0.84 22.08 -0.18
N ASN A 96 1.67 23.12 -0.17
CA ASN A 96 2.20 23.66 -1.42
C ASN A 96 3.18 22.70 -2.12
N LYS A 97 3.60 21.63 -1.47
CA LYS A 97 4.60 20.68 -2.02
C LYS A 97 4.03 19.29 -2.25
N ALA A 98 3.01 18.88 -1.49
CA ALA A 98 2.56 17.49 -1.53
C ALA A 98 1.12 17.38 -1.04
N ARG A 99 0.54 16.20 -1.30
CA ARG A 99 -0.80 15.84 -0.86
C ARG A 99 -0.70 14.54 -0.09
N PHE A 100 -1.19 14.57 1.13
CA PHE A 100 -1.09 13.42 2.05
C PHE A 100 -2.48 12.92 2.39
N TYR A 101 -2.71 11.62 2.17
CA TYR A 101 -3.92 10.96 2.61
C TYR A 101 -3.57 10.14 3.86
N ILE A 102 -4.14 10.53 4.98
CA ILE A 102 -3.86 9.90 6.27
C ILE A 102 -4.68 8.60 6.36
N SER A 103 -4.04 7.49 6.09
CA SER A 103 -4.71 6.20 6.00
C SER A 103 -3.77 5.06 6.37
N VAL A 104 -3.08 4.50 5.40
CA VAL A 104 -2.17 3.37 5.57
C VAL A 104 -0.82 3.69 4.93
N SER A 105 0.21 2.91 5.25
CA SER A 105 1.57 3.13 4.75
C SER A 105 1.75 2.58 3.33
N LEU A 106 0.86 2.95 2.43
CA LEU A 106 0.95 2.54 1.02
C LEU A 106 2.04 3.31 0.28
N GLY A 107 2.29 4.55 0.69
CA GLY A 107 3.27 5.42 0.05
C GLY A 107 2.70 6.20 -1.12
N GLU A 108 3.53 6.44 -2.11
CA GLU A 108 3.16 7.22 -3.28
C GLU A 108 2.11 6.52 -4.13
N PHE A 109 1.12 7.29 -4.57
CA PHE A 109 0.17 6.86 -5.57
C PHE A 109 -0.28 8.05 -6.42
N PHE A 110 -0.76 7.76 -7.62
CA PHE A 110 -1.27 8.78 -8.53
C PHE A 110 -2.78 8.63 -8.68
N PHE A 111 -3.48 9.67 -8.33
CA PHE A 111 -4.94 9.74 -8.45
C PHE A 111 -5.29 10.94 -9.32
N GLU A 112 -6.03 10.71 -10.40
CA GLU A 112 -6.37 11.76 -11.37
C GLU A 112 -5.13 12.52 -11.85
N ASN A 113 -4.07 11.77 -12.19
CA ASN A 113 -2.79 12.28 -12.67
C ASN A 113 -2.05 13.19 -11.66
N THR A 114 -2.43 13.15 -10.41
CA THR A 114 -1.82 13.94 -9.35
C THR A 114 -1.17 13.02 -8.32
N ARG A 115 0.01 13.39 -7.87
CA ARG A 115 0.76 12.62 -6.88
C ARG A 115 0.21 12.83 -5.49
N PHE A 116 -0.05 11.72 -4.81
CA PHE A 116 -0.45 11.68 -3.41
C PHE A 116 0.47 10.74 -2.64
N TYR A 117 0.47 10.89 -1.34
CA TYR A 117 1.16 9.98 -0.44
C TYR A 117 0.17 9.46 0.60
N ALA A 118 -0.01 8.13 0.64
CA ALA A 118 -0.77 7.51 1.71
C ALA A 118 0.19 7.22 2.86
N ILE A 119 -0.06 7.84 4.00
CA ILE A 119 0.76 7.66 5.20
C ILE A 119 -0.13 7.27 6.36
N SER A 120 0.43 6.51 7.31
CA SER A 120 -0.30 6.09 8.49
C SER A 120 -0.13 7.11 9.63
N THR A 121 -0.94 6.97 10.66
CA THR A 121 -0.83 7.80 11.87
C THR A 121 0.46 7.51 12.66
N GLU A 122 1.18 6.44 12.30
CA GLU A 122 2.49 6.12 12.87
C GLU A 122 3.64 6.83 12.15
N SER A 123 3.36 7.44 11.00
CA SER A 123 4.38 8.13 10.21
C SER A 123 4.93 9.36 10.95
N PRO A 124 6.26 9.58 10.89
CA PRO A 124 6.84 10.81 11.43
C PRO A 124 6.23 12.08 10.82
N MET A 125 5.92 12.04 9.53
CA MET A 125 5.29 13.18 8.85
C MET A 125 3.91 13.49 9.44
N TYR A 126 3.11 12.46 9.71
CA TYR A 126 1.82 12.66 10.37
C TYR A 126 1.99 13.33 11.73
N LYS A 127 2.95 12.85 12.53
CA LYS A 127 3.21 13.38 13.87
C LYS A 127 3.61 14.84 13.87
N ILE A 128 4.29 15.28 12.81
CA ILE A 128 4.65 16.69 12.64
C ILE A 128 3.41 17.52 12.28
N MET A 129 2.53 17.00 11.45
CA MET A 129 1.34 17.72 10.98
C MET A 129 0.18 17.72 11.98
N ALA A 130 0.13 16.74 12.84
CA ALA A 130 -0.97 16.59 13.80
C ALA A 130 -0.92 17.64 14.92
#